data_926e7282fee7ffd8ade7770887bcd88f
#
_entry.id   926e7282fee7ffd8ade7770887bcd88f
#
_cell.length_a   1.000
_cell.length_b   1.000
_cell.length_c   1.000
_cell.angle_alpha   90.00
_cell.angle_beta   90.00
_cell.angle_gamma   90.00
#
_symmetry.space_group_name_H-M   'P 1'
#
loop_
_entity.id
_entity.type
_entity.pdbx_description
1 polymer ?
#
loop_
_entity_poly.entity_id
_entity_poly.type
_entity_poly.pdbx_seq_one_letter_code
_entity_poly.pdbx_strand_id
1 'polypeptide(L)'
;MRQQALSLRRQSSLIQRGEDPVSAISWHVCSFHSCSDVQYYRIKLPSPLKAGGQQTLAISFYFTRAYTPRPAQIKQEDQQFLAYSFSAYCPSAYITSKQKTEVKFPSSNIPDYTKIPGSGDVKEFPQKQGSKLTYGPFDEKPAGATSPIEVRFEFTKPVIHVANLERDVEISHWGGNVAFEERYTMYHRGANLSSLFNRVKWQQQQYTNPATYALKELRFPLRVGSADAYYYDVIGNISTSRFRSNKREAVLETKPRYPVFGGWKYPFTIGWNSDAKNFLRKLSGGSYILNVPFLEGPKQAEGVEYEQTQLRVILPEGAE
;
A
#
# COMPACT_ATOMS: atom_id res chain seq x y z
N MET A 1 0.43 -4.57 4.54
CA MET A 1 1.32 -3.81 3.66
C MET A 1 0.62 -3.65 2.32
N ARG A 2 0.15 -2.46 2.01
CA ARG A 2 -0.49 -2.18 0.72
C ARG A 2 0.11 -0.90 0.17
N GLN A 3 1.03 -1.00 -0.77
CA GLN A 3 1.19 0.03 -1.78
C GLN A 3 0.33 -0.37 -2.97
N GLN A 4 -0.22 0.63 -3.66
CA GLN A 4 -0.93 0.37 -4.90
C GLN A 4 -0.07 -0.49 -5.81
N ALA A 5 -0.48 -1.72 -5.92
CA ALA A 5 -0.02 -2.56 -6.98
C ALA A 5 -0.91 -2.28 -8.18
N LEU A 6 -0.29 -2.02 -9.28
CA LEU A 6 -0.91 -2.30 -10.56
C LEU A 6 -1.28 -3.78 -10.53
N SER A 7 -2.58 -4.07 -10.45
CA SER A 7 -3.05 -5.44 -10.45
C SER A 7 -2.86 -5.98 -11.86
N LEU A 8 -1.86 -6.83 -12.02
CA LEU A 8 -1.76 -7.72 -13.17
C LEU A 8 -2.86 -8.79 -13.00
N ARG A 9 -4.08 -8.49 -13.44
CA ARG A 9 -5.13 -9.51 -13.54
C ARG A 9 -4.91 -10.32 -14.80
N ARG A 10 -4.50 -11.56 -14.64
CA ARG A 10 -4.84 -12.60 -15.60
C ARG A 10 -6.30 -12.99 -15.39
N GLN A 11 -7.10 -13.00 -16.44
CA GLN A 11 -8.37 -13.71 -16.41
C GLN A 11 -8.07 -15.20 -16.21
N SER A 12 -8.33 -15.68 -15.02
CA SER A 12 -8.40 -17.10 -14.70
C SER A 12 -9.76 -17.35 -14.07
N SER A 13 -10.40 -18.41 -14.53
CA SER A 13 -11.67 -18.92 -14.03
C SER A 13 -11.62 -19.13 -12.51
N LEU A 14 -12.74 -18.78 -11.87
CA LEU A 14 -13.03 -18.94 -10.46
C LEU A 14 -12.64 -20.33 -9.93
N ILE A 15 -11.81 -20.35 -8.90
CA ILE A 15 -11.69 -21.49 -8.01
C ILE A 15 -12.83 -21.36 -7.01
N GLN A 16 -13.78 -22.29 -7.05
CA GLN A 16 -14.79 -22.46 -6.00
C GLN A 16 -14.08 -22.75 -4.65
N ARG A 17 -14.50 -22.01 -3.62
CA ARG A 17 -14.13 -22.35 -2.23
C ARG A 17 -14.75 -23.68 -1.87
N GLY A 18 -13.92 -24.70 -1.77
CA GLY A 18 -14.21 -25.90 -0.98
C GLY A 18 -13.74 -25.64 0.44
N GLU A 19 -14.58 -25.87 1.41
CA GLU A 19 -14.24 -25.89 2.83
C GLU A 19 -13.43 -27.15 3.12
N ASP A 20 -12.10 -27.03 3.15
CA ASP A 20 -11.22 -28.02 3.76
C ASP A 20 -9.97 -27.33 4.35
N PRO A 21 -9.40 -27.85 5.46
CA PRO A 21 -8.40 -27.14 6.25
C PRO A 21 -7.16 -26.85 5.42
N VAL A 22 -6.84 -25.57 5.34
CA VAL A 22 -5.68 -25.00 4.66
C VAL A 22 -4.41 -25.69 5.19
N SER A 23 -3.90 -26.66 4.43
CA SER A 23 -2.53 -27.12 4.61
C SER A 23 -1.60 -25.94 4.34
N ALA A 24 -0.84 -25.56 5.35
CA ALA A 24 0.06 -24.43 5.36
C ALA A 24 0.91 -24.38 4.06
N ILE A 25 0.73 -23.34 3.27
CA ILE A 25 1.63 -23.03 2.16
C ILE A 25 2.94 -22.57 2.80
N SER A 26 3.89 -23.46 2.87
CA SER A 26 5.24 -23.16 3.37
C SER A 26 5.96 -22.32 2.31
N TRP A 27 6.14 -21.05 2.59
CA TRP A 27 6.94 -20.13 1.82
C TRP A 27 8.41 -20.37 2.16
N HIS A 28 9.13 -21.09 1.33
CA HIS A 28 10.57 -21.16 1.42
C HIS A 28 11.16 -20.06 0.56
N VAL A 29 11.56 -18.97 1.21
CA VAL A 29 12.40 -17.94 0.59
C VAL A 29 13.82 -18.52 0.55
N CYS A 30 14.25 -19.02 -0.59
CA CYS A 30 15.67 -19.30 -0.80
C CYS A 30 16.39 -17.97 -1.05
N SER A 31 16.98 -17.40 -0.02
CA SER A 31 17.95 -16.32 -0.18
C SER A 31 19.25 -16.92 -0.67
N PHE A 32 19.43 -16.99 -1.98
CA PHE A 32 20.74 -17.20 -2.57
C PHE A 32 21.49 -15.86 -2.60
N HIS A 33 22.63 -15.82 -1.96
CA HIS A 33 23.60 -14.73 -2.08
C HIS A 33 24.24 -14.77 -3.48
N SER A 34 23.54 -14.26 -4.48
CA SER A 34 24.12 -13.84 -5.74
C SER A 34 23.36 -12.61 -6.22
N CYS A 35 24.10 -11.64 -6.75
CA CYS A 35 23.62 -10.35 -7.27
C CYS A 35 22.69 -10.53 -8.48
N SER A 36 21.51 -11.10 -8.28
CA SER A 36 20.45 -11.09 -9.30
C SER A 36 19.24 -10.38 -8.70
N ASP A 37 18.77 -9.33 -9.35
CA ASP A 37 17.55 -8.59 -9.01
C ASP A 37 16.26 -9.44 -9.18
N VAL A 38 16.39 -10.75 -9.30
CA VAL A 38 15.30 -11.68 -9.57
C VAL A 38 15.09 -12.60 -8.38
N GLN A 39 13.89 -12.60 -7.84
CA GLN A 39 13.46 -13.51 -6.79
C GLN A 39 12.60 -14.63 -7.39
N TYR A 40 12.93 -15.86 -7.06
CA TYR A 40 12.18 -17.05 -7.48
C TYR A 40 11.31 -17.56 -6.36
N TYR A 41 10.04 -17.84 -6.67
CA TYR A 41 9.08 -18.41 -5.74
C TYR A 41 8.69 -19.81 -6.19
N ARG A 42 8.74 -20.77 -5.27
CA ARG A 42 8.30 -22.15 -5.51
C ARG A 42 6.92 -22.36 -4.92
N ILE A 43 5.97 -22.77 -5.75
CA ILE A 43 4.63 -23.13 -5.31
C ILE A 43 4.50 -24.64 -5.33
N LYS A 44 4.23 -25.25 -4.17
CA LYS A 44 3.95 -26.69 -4.08
C LYS A 44 2.47 -26.91 -4.37
N LEU A 45 2.16 -27.73 -5.35
CA LEU A 45 0.77 -28.11 -5.65
C LEU A 45 0.24 -29.06 -4.56
N PRO A 46 -1.06 -29.00 -4.23
CA PRO A 46 -1.68 -29.89 -3.22
C PRO A 46 -1.57 -31.36 -3.62
N SER A 47 -1.66 -31.66 -4.91
CA SER A 47 -1.50 -32.99 -5.48
C SER A 47 -0.62 -32.96 -6.71
N PRO A 48 0.12 -34.03 -7.03
CA PRO A 48 0.90 -34.13 -8.27
C PRO A 48 0.01 -34.01 -9.50
N LEU A 49 0.45 -33.23 -10.48
CA LEU A 49 -0.24 -33.09 -11.73
C LEU A 49 0.04 -34.32 -12.62
N LYS A 50 -1.03 -34.96 -13.10
CA LYS A 50 -0.91 -36.10 -14.03
C LYS A 50 -0.42 -35.64 -15.41
N ALA A 51 0.25 -36.50 -16.14
CA ALA A 51 0.65 -36.22 -17.52
C ALA A 51 -0.56 -35.82 -18.37
N GLY A 52 -0.42 -34.72 -19.13
CA GLY A 52 -1.51 -34.12 -19.91
C GLY A 52 -2.55 -33.34 -19.09
N GLY A 53 -2.44 -33.33 -17.75
CA GLY A 53 -3.33 -32.55 -16.89
C GLY A 53 -3.02 -31.04 -16.96
N GLN A 54 -4.05 -30.22 -16.70
CA GLN A 54 -3.93 -28.76 -16.64
C GLN A 54 -4.30 -28.25 -15.26
N GLN A 55 -3.56 -27.28 -14.74
CA GLN A 55 -3.83 -26.62 -13.48
C GLN A 55 -3.79 -25.10 -13.67
N THR A 56 -4.89 -24.44 -13.30
CA THR A 56 -4.96 -22.98 -13.29
C THR A 56 -4.48 -22.45 -11.94
N LEU A 57 -3.51 -21.54 -11.97
CA LEU A 57 -3.00 -20.86 -10.78
C LEU A 57 -3.28 -19.36 -10.89
N ALA A 58 -3.83 -18.79 -9.81
CA ALA A 58 -3.95 -17.34 -9.64
C ALA A 58 -2.95 -16.89 -8.58
N ILE A 59 -2.01 -16.02 -8.97
CA ILE A 59 -0.97 -15.50 -8.08
C ILE A 59 -1.17 -13.99 -7.98
N SER A 60 -1.26 -13.47 -6.76
CA SER A 60 -1.34 -12.04 -6.50
C SER A 60 -0.18 -11.64 -5.61
N PHE A 61 0.50 -10.54 -5.98
CA PHE A 61 1.56 -9.95 -5.18
C PHE A 61 1.50 -8.44 -5.24
N TYR A 62 2.15 -7.82 -4.27
CA TYR A 62 2.24 -6.39 -4.14
C TYR A 62 3.72 -5.98 -4.17
N PHE A 63 4.03 -5.02 -5.03
CA PHE A 63 5.36 -4.41 -5.05
C PHE A 63 5.35 -3.14 -4.21
N THR A 64 6.30 -2.99 -3.33
CA THR A 64 6.58 -1.76 -2.61
C THR A 64 7.66 -0.97 -3.34
N ARG A 65 7.66 0.36 -3.20
CA ARG A 65 8.66 1.26 -3.82
C ARG A 65 8.78 1.14 -5.34
N ALA A 66 7.67 0.75 -5.99
CA ALA A 66 7.67 0.49 -7.43
C ALA A 66 7.62 1.76 -8.29
N TYR A 67 7.32 2.92 -7.69
CA TYR A 67 7.15 4.17 -8.40
C TYR A 67 8.28 5.15 -8.11
N THR A 68 8.72 5.85 -9.15
CA THR A 68 9.67 6.96 -9.05
C THR A 68 9.08 8.22 -9.63
N PRO A 69 9.17 9.40 -8.96
CA PRO A 69 8.67 10.64 -9.54
C PRO A 69 9.51 11.05 -10.75
N ARG A 70 8.84 11.40 -11.83
CA ARG A 70 9.44 11.96 -13.05
C ARG A 70 8.61 13.12 -13.61
N PRO A 71 9.11 14.37 -13.54
CA PRO A 71 10.42 14.74 -13.02
C PRO A 71 10.54 14.56 -11.49
N ALA A 72 11.77 14.42 -10.99
CA ALA A 72 12.04 14.27 -9.56
C ALA A 72 11.69 15.55 -8.75
N GLN A 73 11.71 16.69 -9.42
CA GLN A 73 11.37 18.00 -8.84
C GLN A 73 10.33 18.70 -9.70
N ILE A 74 9.35 19.32 -9.05
CA ILE A 74 8.25 20.06 -9.67
C ILE A 74 8.01 21.38 -8.94
N LYS A 75 7.40 22.35 -9.62
CA LYS A 75 6.89 23.55 -8.97
C LYS A 75 5.63 23.20 -8.20
N GLN A 76 5.29 24.02 -7.22
CA GLN A 76 4.10 23.84 -6.39
C GLN A 76 2.79 23.79 -7.21
N GLU A 77 2.74 24.43 -8.34
CA GLU A 77 1.61 24.50 -9.26
C GLU A 77 1.56 23.39 -10.33
N ASP A 78 2.66 22.64 -10.47
CA ASP A 78 2.76 21.59 -11.50
C ASP A 78 2.00 20.33 -11.08
N GLN A 79 1.66 19.49 -12.06
CA GLN A 79 1.10 18.17 -11.84
C GLN A 79 2.23 17.18 -11.55
N GLN A 80 1.93 16.23 -10.67
CA GLN A 80 2.86 15.16 -10.34
C GLN A 80 2.70 13.97 -11.29
N PHE A 81 3.82 13.50 -11.81
CA PHE A 81 3.90 12.27 -12.59
C PHE A 81 4.83 11.27 -11.90
N LEU A 82 4.45 10.01 -12.01
CA LEU A 82 5.26 8.89 -11.56
C LEU A 82 5.63 8.01 -12.74
N ALA A 83 6.80 7.41 -12.67
CA ALA A 83 7.25 6.38 -13.61
C ALA A 83 7.16 5.01 -12.92
N TYR A 84 6.72 4.02 -13.69
CA TYR A 84 6.68 2.62 -13.31
C TYR A 84 7.41 1.78 -14.36
N SER A 85 8.40 1.01 -13.90
CA SER A 85 9.16 0.10 -14.74
C SER A 85 8.75 -1.34 -14.45
N PHE A 86 8.49 -2.09 -15.52
CA PHE A 86 8.08 -3.50 -15.43
C PHE A 86 8.47 -4.24 -16.72
N SER A 87 8.18 -5.53 -16.79
CA SER A 87 8.39 -6.30 -18.02
C SER A 87 7.07 -6.54 -18.77
N ALA A 88 7.08 -6.35 -20.10
CA ALA A 88 5.96 -6.73 -20.96
C ALA A 88 5.68 -8.22 -20.91
N TYR A 89 6.74 -9.02 -20.70
CA TYR A 89 6.62 -10.45 -20.56
C TYR A 89 6.55 -10.84 -19.09
N CYS A 90 5.69 -11.81 -18.78
CA CYS A 90 5.68 -12.42 -17.48
C CYS A 90 6.92 -13.30 -17.33
N PRO A 91 7.86 -12.99 -16.44
CA PRO A 91 9.03 -13.84 -16.22
C PRO A 91 8.55 -15.19 -15.67
N SER A 92 8.67 -16.22 -16.47
CA SER A 92 8.30 -17.60 -16.14
C SER A 92 9.52 -18.47 -16.21
N ALA A 93 9.68 -19.42 -15.27
CA ALA A 93 10.72 -20.46 -15.35
C ALA A 93 10.45 -21.48 -16.45
N TYR A 94 9.29 -21.39 -17.11
CA TYR A 94 8.87 -22.30 -18.18
C TYR A 94 8.64 -21.53 -19.48
N ILE A 95 8.71 -22.23 -20.60
CA ILE A 95 8.29 -21.70 -21.91
C ILE A 95 6.83 -21.29 -21.83
N THR A 96 6.53 -20.10 -22.28
CA THR A 96 5.17 -19.54 -22.27
C THR A 96 4.62 -19.52 -23.68
N SER A 97 3.63 -20.36 -23.97
CA SER A 97 3.03 -20.47 -25.30
C SER A 97 2.25 -19.22 -25.70
N LYS A 98 1.53 -18.61 -24.77
CA LYS A 98 0.77 -17.38 -25.03
C LYS A 98 0.66 -16.51 -23.78
N GLN A 99 0.87 -15.21 -23.91
CA GLN A 99 0.74 -14.28 -22.79
C GLN A 99 0.23 -12.91 -23.21
N LYS A 100 -0.39 -12.23 -22.27
CA LYS A 100 -0.90 -10.86 -22.42
C LYS A 100 -0.68 -10.10 -21.11
N THR A 101 -0.16 -8.89 -21.19
CA THR A 101 0.04 -8.03 -20.04
C THR A 101 -0.89 -6.81 -20.13
N GLU A 102 -1.76 -6.65 -19.15
CA GLU A 102 -2.67 -5.52 -19.03
C GLU A 102 -2.33 -4.71 -17.80
N VAL A 103 -2.11 -3.40 -17.98
CA VAL A 103 -1.78 -2.48 -16.92
C VAL A 103 -2.82 -1.38 -16.88
N LYS A 104 -3.43 -1.17 -15.71
CA LYS A 104 -4.42 -0.12 -15.48
C LYS A 104 -3.83 0.93 -14.56
N PHE A 105 -3.78 2.17 -15.02
CA PHE A 105 -3.29 3.34 -14.27
C PHE A 105 -4.42 4.10 -13.59
N PRO A 106 -4.13 4.88 -12.55
CA PRO A 106 -5.13 5.69 -11.84
C PRO A 106 -5.64 6.88 -12.66
N SER A 107 -4.87 7.33 -13.66
CA SER A 107 -5.24 8.42 -14.57
C SER A 107 -5.15 7.97 -16.03
N SER A 108 -5.95 8.55 -16.90
CA SER A 108 -5.85 8.40 -18.36
C SER A 108 -4.74 9.27 -18.97
N ASN A 109 -4.20 10.24 -18.20
CA ASN A 109 -3.09 11.07 -18.61
C ASN A 109 -1.77 10.30 -18.46
N ILE A 110 -1.38 9.63 -19.55
CA ILE A 110 -0.17 8.83 -19.68
C ILE A 110 0.61 9.45 -20.85
N PRO A 111 1.49 10.42 -20.58
CA PRO A 111 2.22 11.13 -21.63
C PRO A 111 3.27 10.27 -22.32
N ASP A 112 3.98 9.42 -21.55
CA ASP A 112 5.08 8.64 -22.06
C ASP A 112 4.94 7.16 -21.67
N TYR A 113 5.19 6.28 -22.66
CA TYR A 113 5.25 4.84 -22.44
C TYR A 113 6.12 4.17 -23.51
N THR A 114 6.82 3.13 -23.11
CA THR A 114 7.65 2.35 -24.03
C THR A 114 6.79 1.62 -25.04
N LYS A 115 7.09 1.83 -26.33
CA LYS A 115 6.50 1.10 -27.44
C LYS A 115 7.37 -0.08 -27.82
N ILE A 116 6.74 -1.19 -28.15
CA ILE A 116 7.41 -2.38 -28.63
C ILE A 116 6.76 -2.84 -29.96
N PRO A 117 7.53 -3.50 -30.84
CA PRO A 117 6.98 -4.01 -32.09
C PRO A 117 5.78 -4.91 -31.85
N GLY A 118 4.77 -4.78 -32.69
CA GLY A 118 3.57 -5.58 -32.64
C GLY A 118 3.77 -6.99 -33.21
N SER A 119 2.72 -7.78 -33.13
CA SER A 119 2.64 -9.12 -33.73
C SER A 119 1.30 -9.28 -34.42
N GLY A 120 1.31 -9.96 -35.56
CA GLY A 120 0.12 -10.15 -36.40
C GLY A 120 -0.41 -8.83 -36.97
N ASP A 121 -1.69 -8.57 -36.78
CA ASP A 121 -2.39 -7.36 -37.28
C ASP A 121 -2.07 -6.08 -36.51
N VAL A 122 -1.39 -6.17 -35.37
CA VAL A 122 -1.05 -5.02 -34.52
C VAL A 122 0.37 -4.55 -34.83
N LYS A 123 0.50 -3.32 -35.33
CA LYS A 123 1.81 -2.74 -35.70
C LYS A 123 2.70 -2.45 -34.50
N GLU A 124 2.12 -1.95 -33.40
CA GLU A 124 2.85 -1.55 -32.20
C GLU A 124 2.03 -1.84 -30.93
N PHE A 125 2.72 -2.18 -29.85
CA PHE A 125 2.17 -2.22 -28.51
C PHE A 125 2.71 -1.04 -27.70
N PRO A 126 1.98 -0.55 -26.66
CA PRO A 126 0.70 -1.06 -26.17
C PRO A 126 -0.50 -0.51 -26.96
N GLN A 127 -1.60 -1.24 -26.90
CA GLN A 127 -2.91 -0.69 -27.23
C GLN A 127 -3.41 0.12 -26.02
N LYS A 128 -3.57 1.44 -26.21
CA LYS A 128 -4.06 2.35 -25.15
C LYS A 128 -5.58 2.50 -25.22
N GLN A 129 -6.27 2.21 -24.11
CA GLN A 129 -7.70 2.43 -23.93
C GLN A 129 -7.94 3.20 -22.63
N GLY A 130 -8.05 4.53 -22.72
CA GLY A 130 -8.18 5.39 -21.55
C GLY A 130 -6.97 5.26 -20.61
N SER A 131 -7.21 4.73 -19.39
CA SER A 131 -6.17 4.50 -18.39
C SER A 131 -5.53 3.10 -18.45
N LYS A 132 -5.88 2.30 -19.46
CA LYS A 132 -5.40 0.92 -19.61
C LYS A 132 -4.43 0.82 -20.77
N LEU A 133 -3.28 0.19 -20.54
CA LEU A 133 -2.33 -0.21 -21.55
C LEU A 133 -2.31 -1.73 -21.67
N THR A 134 -2.38 -2.24 -22.89
CA THR A 134 -2.39 -3.66 -23.19
C THR A 134 -1.21 -4.03 -24.08
N TYR A 135 -0.34 -4.89 -23.59
CA TYR A 135 0.79 -5.46 -24.33
C TYR A 135 0.49 -6.91 -24.69
N GLY A 136 0.56 -7.23 -25.94
CA GLY A 136 0.23 -8.56 -26.46
C GLY A 136 -1.19 -8.66 -27.05
N PRO A 137 -1.61 -9.87 -27.46
CA PRO A 137 -1.00 -11.17 -27.12
C PRO A 137 0.39 -11.39 -27.75
N PHE A 138 1.25 -12.06 -27.00
CA PHE A 138 2.55 -12.51 -27.48
C PHE A 138 2.53 -14.03 -27.55
N ASP A 139 3.02 -14.56 -28.65
CA ASP A 139 3.20 -15.98 -28.86
C ASP A 139 4.60 -16.40 -28.42
N GLU A 140 4.76 -17.65 -28.12
CA GLU A 140 5.96 -18.35 -27.66
C GLU A 140 7.12 -17.50 -27.13
N LYS A 141 7.26 -17.49 -25.79
CA LYS A 141 8.40 -16.86 -25.13
C LYS A 141 9.22 -17.88 -24.36
N PRO A 142 10.55 -17.86 -24.51
CA PRO A 142 11.41 -18.76 -23.77
C PRO A 142 11.33 -18.50 -22.26
N ALA A 143 11.77 -19.49 -21.48
CA ALA A 143 11.90 -19.36 -20.05
C ALA A 143 12.79 -18.16 -19.69
N GLY A 144 12.37 -17.36 -18.71
CA GLY A 144 13.10 -16.18 -18.24
C GLY A 144 13.07 -14.98 -19.18
N ALA A 145 12.31 -15.01 -20.28
CA ALA A 145 12.21 -13.88 -21.20
C ALA A 145 11.67 -12.64 -20.50
N THR A 146 12.33 -11.50 -20.69
CA THR A 146 11.93 -10.19 -20.20
C THR A 146 11.94 -9.15 -21.31
N SER A 147 11.08 -8.16 -21.21
CA SER A 147 11.07 -6.99 -22.10
C SER A 147 10.81 -5.76 -21.24
N PRO A 148 11.84 -4.98 -20.92
CA PRO A 148 11.70 -3.84 -20.02
C PRO A 148 10.81 -2.76 -20.63
N ILE A 149 9.87 -2.28 -19.85
CA ILE A 149 8.94 -1.21 -20.18
C ILE A 149 8.97 -0.17 -19.07
N GLU A 150 8.91 1.09 -19.45
CA GLU A 150 8.68 2.19 -18.56
C GLU A 150 7.45 2.97 -19.02
N VAL A 151 6.60 3.32 -18.06
CA VAL A 151 5.40 4.13 -18.30
C VAL A 151 5.38 5.27 -17.30
N ARG A 152 5.23 6.50 -17.81
CA ARG A 152 5.03 7.71 -17.03
C ARG A 152 3.56 8.09 -17.04
N PHE A 153 2.98 8.27 -15.88
CA PHE A 153 1.55 8.56 -15.73
C PHE A 153 1.31 9.62 -14.65
N GLU A 154 0.25 10.37 -14.80
CA GLU A 154 -0.17 11.36 -13.81
C GLU A 154 -0.67 10.67 -12.54
N PHE A 155 -0.21 11.18 -11.39
CA PHE A 155 -0.60 10.69 -10.08
C PHE A 155 -0.98 11.85 -9.15
N THR A 156 -2.27 12.07 -9.02
CA THR A 156 -2.85 13.24 -8.33
C THR A 156 -2.98 13.08 -6.81
N LYS A 157 -2.39 12.05 -6.23
CA LYS A 157 -2.54 11.74 -4.81
C LYS A 157 -1.19 11.70 -4.10
N PRO A 158 -1.15 11.86 -2.78
CA PRO A 158 0.09 11.76 -2.04
C PRO A 158 0.64 10.32 -2.04
N VAL A 159 1.95 10.18 -2.19
CA VAL A 159 2.68 8.92 -2.07
C VAL A 159 3.22 8.81 -0.65
N ILE A 160 2.49 8.10 0.21
CA ILE A 160 2.80 8.03 1.63
C ILE A 160 3.67 6.81 1.93
N HIS A 161 4.73 7.05 2.68
CA HIS A 161 5.65 6.06 3.19
C HIS A 161 5.87 6.28 4.68
N VAL A 162 5.62 5.25 5.48
CA VAL A 162 5.91 5.23 6.91
C VAL A 162 7.21 4.47 7.11
N ALA A 163 8.30 5.19 7.40
CA ALA A 163 9.60 4.57 7.64
C ALA A 163 9.62 3.83 8.97
N ASN A 164 8.98 4.39 9.99
CA ASN A 164 8.84 3.74 11.29
C ASN A 164 7.47 4.02 11.89
N LEU A 165 6.82 2.97 12.39
CA LEU A 165 5.64 3.03 13.23
C LEU A 165 5.93 2.30 14.54
N GLU A 166 5.86 3.02 15.64
CA GLU A 166 5.83 2.44 16.98
C GLU A 166 4.40 2.50 17.49
N ARG A 167 3.85 1.36 17.82
CA ARG A 167 2.49 1.21 18.34
C ARG A 167 2.54 0.61 19.73
N ASP A 168 2.04 1.35 20.70
CA ASP A 168 1.87 0.93 22.09
C ASP A 168 0.42 0.60 22.36
N VAL A 169 0.20 -0.51 23.03
CA VAL A 169 -1.10 -0.98 23.49
C VAL A 169 -1.00 -1.23 24.98
N GLU A 170 -1.53 -0.31 25.78
CA GLU A 170 -1.51 -0.39 27.23
C GLU A 170 -2.87 -0.85 27.77
N ILE A 171 -2.84 -1.87 28.60
CA ILE A 171 -4.05 -2.44 29.22
C ILE A 171 -4.14 -1.94 30.66
N SER A 172 -5.16 -1.15 30.94
CA SER A 172 -5.49 -0.70 32.30
C SER A 172 -6.61 -1.57 32.89
N HIS A 173 -6.25 -2.39 33.88
CA HIS A 173 -7.23 -3.22 34.60
C HIS A 173 -8.11 -2.40 35.56
N TRP A 174 -7.63 -1.26 36.06
CA TRP A 174 -8.36 -0.38 36.95
C TRP A 174 -9.53 0.32 36.24
N GLY A 175 -9.28 0.84 35.04
CA GLY A 175 -10.29 1.56 34.27
C GLY A 175 -11.08 0.71 33.30
N GLY A 176 -10.71 -0.58 33.11
CA GLY A 176 -11.29 -1.41 32.06
C GLY A 176 -11.01 -0.86 30.66
N ASN A 177 -9.88 -0.19 30.49
CA ASN A 177 -9.47 0.55 29.31
C ASN A 177 -8.26 -0.08 28.61
N VAL A 178 -8.21 0.04 27.30
CA VAL A 178 -7.03 -0.19 26.48
C VAL A 178 -6.68 1.13 25.81
N ALA A 179 -5.50 1.65 26.13
CA ALA A 179 -4.96 2.85 25.50
C ALA A 179 -4.06 2.45 24.32
N PHE A 180 -4.24 3.14 23.23
CA PHE A 180 -3.42 3.01 22.02
C PHE A 180 -2.64 4.30 21.80
N GLU A 181 -1.35 4.19 21.53
CA GLU A 181 -0.53 5.29 21.06
C GLU A 181 0.29 4.83 19.86
N GLU A 182 0.27 5.62 18.81
CA GLU A 182 0.99 5.36 17.57
C GLU A 182 1.90 6.54 17.21
N ARG A 183 3.19 6.29 17.15
CA ARG A 183 4.22 7.26 16.76
C ARG A 183 4.70 6.98 15.35
N TYR A 184 4.38 7.89 14.44
CA TYR A 184 4.70 7.80 13.03
C TYR A 184 5.93 8.62 12.65
N THR A 185 6.85 8.01 11.91
CA THR A 185 7.84 8.71 11.10
C THR A 185 7.46 8.54 9.63
N MET A 186 6.77 9.53 9.09
CA MET A 186 6.20 9.49 7.75
C MET A 186 6.99 10.34 6.77
N TYR A 187 7.04 9.92 5.52
CA TYR A 187 7.60 10.65 4.39
C TYR A 187 6.62 10.68 3.24
N HIS A 188 6.66 11.75 2.48
CA HIS A 188 5.99 11.82 1.20
C HIS A 188 7.00 11.54 0.09
N ARG A 189 6.84 10.41 -0.62
CA ARG A 189 7.78 9.95 -1.68
C ARG A 189 7.40 10.42 -3.09
N GLY A 190 6.53 11.40 -3.23
CA GLY A 190 6.24 12.05 -4.51
C GLY A 190 7.37 12.98 -4.97
N ALA A 191 7.12 13.72 -6.04
CA ALA A 191 8.07 14.69 -6.58
C ALA A 191 8.35 15.81 -5.58
N ASN A 192 9.63 16.14 -5.40
CA ASN A 192 10.07 17.19 -4.51
C ASN A 192 9.71 18.58 -5.05
N LEU A 193 9.55 19.55 -4.17
CA LEU A 193 9.42 20.93 -4.62
C LEU A 193 10.77 21.43 -5.15
N SER A 194 10.74 22.06 -6.34
CA SER A 194 11.92 22.69 -6.96
C SER A 194 12.28 24.04 -6.34
N SER A 195 11.36 24.62 -5.56
CA SER A 195 11.52 25.89 -4.86
C SER A 195 10.94 25.80 -3.44
N LEU A 196 11.22 26.81 -2.63
CA LEU A 196 10.63 26.92 -1.30
C LEU A 196 9.10 26.99 -1.38
N PHE A 197 8.44 26.38 -0.39
CA PHE A 197 7.00 26.43 -0.24
C PHE A 197 6.50 27.87 -0.09
N ASN A 198 5.54 28.26 -0.92
CA ASN A 198 4.91 29.55 -0.87
C ASN A 198 3.47 29.44 -0.36
N ARG A 199 3.23 29.93 0.87
CA ARG A 199 1.92 29.86 1.52
C ARG A 199 0.84 30.67 0.81
N VAL A 200 1.20 31.81 0.24
CA VAL A 200 0.23 32.68 -0.49
C VAL A 200 -0.23 31.97 -1.75
N LYS A 201 0.70 31.47 -2.54
CA LYS A 201 0.38 30.64 -3.73
C LYS A 201 -0.47 29.43 -3.35
N TRP A 202 -0.12 28.75 -2.25
CA TRP A 202 -0.90 27.62 -1.76
C TRP A 202 -2.36 27.97 -1.51
N GLN A 203 -2.64 29.10 -0.84
CA GLN A 203 -3.99 29.55 -0.56
C GLN A 203 -4.75 29.91 -1.84
N GLN A 204 -4.09 30.59 -2.77
CA GLN A 204 -4.69 30.96 -4.07
C GLN A 204 -5.03 29.72 -4.91
N GLN A 205 -4.13 28.75 -4.98
CA GLN A 205 -4.29 27.52 -5.75
C GLN A 205 -5.42 26.62 -5.27
N GLN A 206 -5.80 26.70 -4.00
CA GLN A 206 -6.90 25.89 -3.45
C GLN A 206 -8.22 26.09 -4.22
N TYR A 207 -8.40 27.27 -4.82
CA TYR A 207 -9.61 27.63 -5.55
C TYR A 207 -9.51 27.42 -7.07
N THR A 208 -8.31 27.41 -7.62
CA THR A 208 -8.09 27.37 -9.08
C THR A 208 -7.51 26.04 -9.57
N ASN A 209 -6.42 25.60 -8.96
CA ASN A 209 -5.72 24.36 -9.30
C ASN A 209 -5.09 23.74 -8.05
N PRO A 210 -5.87 23.06 -7.21
CA PRO A 210 -5.37 22.53 -5.95
C PRO A 210 -4.32 21.45 -6.19
N ALA A 211 -3.15 21.58 -5.55
CA ALA A 211 -2.14 20.52 -5.54
C ALA A 211 -2.66 19.30 -4.75
N THR A 212 -3.35 18.42 -5.46
CA THR A 212 -4.01 17.24 -4.88
C THR A 212 -3.02 16.16 -4.44
N TYR A 213 -1.81 16.19 -4.97
CA TYR A 213 -0.71 15.30 -4.60
C TYR A 213 -0.08 15.64 -3.24
N ALA A 214 -0.30 16.84 -2.70
CA ALA A 214 0.15 17.17 -1.35
C ALA A 214 -0.76 16.51 -0.29
N LEU A 215 -0.16 15.98 0.77
CA LEU A 215 -0.92 15.40 1.87
C LEU A 215 -1.52 16.53 2.71
N LYS A 216 -2.84 16.59 2.76
CA LYS A 216 -3.63 17.60 3.50
C LYS A 216 -4.29 17.04 4.74
N GLU A 217 -4.66 15.77 4.71
CA GLU A 217 -5.34 15.09 5.82
C GLU A 217 -5.07 13.58 5.80
N LEU A 218 -5.18 12.99 6.98
CA LEU A 218 -5.18 11.55 7.16
C LEU A 218 -6.45 11.16 7.93
N ARG A 219 -7.03 10.02 7.57
CA ARG A 219 -8.22 9.48 8.24
C ARG A 219 -7.88 8.14 8.86
N PHE A 220 -8.04 8.07 10.18
CA PHE A 220 -7.84 6.85 10.95
C PHE A 220 -9.20 6.30 11.35
N PRO A 221 -9.67 5.21 10.72
CA PRO A 221 -10.84 4.50 11.20
C PRO A 221 -10.48 3.78 12.49
N LEU A 222 -11.14 4.14 13.58
CA LEU A 222 -10.96 3.53 14.87
C LEU A 222 -12.11 2.58 15.17
N ARG A 223 -11.93 1.74 16.18
CA ARG A 223 -13.01 0.85 16.63
C ARG A 223 -14.15 1.66 17.23
N VAL A 224 -15.38 1.24 16.97
CA VAL A 224 -16.57 1.85 17.59
C VAL A 224 -16.44 1.81 19.11
N GLY A 225 -16.74 2.95 19.75
CA GLY A 225 -16.56 3.12 21.18
C GLY A 225 -15.18 3.64 21.59
N SER A 226 -14.30 3.96 20.64
CA SER A 226 -13.07 4.71 20.94
C SER A 226 -13.40 6.10 21.46
N ALA A 227 -12.59 6.61 22.41
CA ALA A 227 -12.74 7.89 23.08
C ALA A 227 -11.38 8.58 23.24
N ASP A 228 -11.41 9.84 23.65
CA ASP A 228 -10.25 10.64 24.04
C ASP A 228 -9.11 10.65 23.01
N ALA A 229 -9.47 10.68 21.75
CA ALA A 229 -8.47 10.69 20.68
C ALA A 229 -7.71 12.02 20.65
N TYR A 230 -6.39 11.93 20.52
CA TYR A 230 -5.49 13.07 20.44
C TYR A 230 -4.51 12.96 19.27
N TYR A 231 -3.97 14.09 18.90
CA TYR A 231 -3.00 14.19 17.81
C TYR A 231 -2.04 15.35 18.06
N TYR A 232 -0.75 15.06 18.05
CA TYR A 232 0.31 16.06 18.16
C TYR A 232 1.50 15.76 17.25
N ASP A 233 2.22 16.81 16.90
CA ASP A 233 3.49 16.73 16.18
C ASP A 233 4.66 17.16 17.07
N VAL A 234 5.86 17.33 16.50
CA VAL A 234 7.07 17.76 17.24
C VAL A 234 6.94 19.15 17.88
N ILE A 235 5.98 19.98 17.44
CA ILE A 235 5.72 21.32 17.97
C ILE A 235 4.73 21.24 19.12
N GLY A 236 3.83 20.27 19.12
CA GLY A 236 2.81 20.09 20.14
C GLY A 236 1.44 19.73 19.57
N ASN A 237 0.40 19.93 20.37
CA ASN A 237 -0.97 19.57 20.02
C ASN A 237 -1.46 20.30 18.75
N ILE A 238 -2.22 19.60 17.90
CA ILE A 238 -2.79 20.13 16.67
C ILE A 238 -4.30 20.21 16.80
N SER A 239 -4.80 21.45 16.97
CA SER A 239 -6.23 21.73 17.18
C SER A 239 -7.12 21.53 15.96
N THR A 240 -6.53 21.37 14.76
CA THR A 240 -7.28 21.17 13.51
C THR A 240 -7.71 19.73 13.28
N SER A 241 -7.37 18.81 14.20
CA SER A 241 -7.86 17.45 14.17
C SER A 241 -9.35 17.39 14.52
N ARG A 242 -10.02 16.40 14.00
CA ARG A 242 -11.44 16.15 14.28
C ARG A 242 -11.64 14.70 14.65
N PHE A 243 -12.15 14.47 15.85
CA PHE A 243 -12.57 13.15 16.28
C PHE A 243 -14.08 13.03 16.30
N ARG A 244 -14.60 11.99 15.68
CA ARG A 244 -16.02 11.64 15.69
C ARG A 244 -16.16 10.19 16.14
N SER A 245 -16.93 9.96 17.18
CA SER A 245 -17.27 8.63 17.67
C SER A 245 -18.78 8.55 17.89
N ASN A 246 -19.40 7.56 17.30
CA ASN A 246 -20.82 7.27 17.44
C ASN A 246 -21.05 5.75 17.47
N LYS A 247 -22.32 5.30 17.55
CA LYS A 247 -22.67 3.89 17.63
C LYS A 247 -22.35 3.09 16.35
N ARG A 248 -21.99 3.74 15.24
CA ARG A 248 -21.72 3.09 13.94
C ARG A 248 -20.27 3.17 13.53
N GLU A 249 -19.59 4.27 13.84
CA GLU A 249 -18.22 4.51 13.43
C GLU A 249 -17.48 5.37 14.46
N ALA A 250 -16.16 5.19 14.50
CA ALA A 250 -15.25 6.11 15.17
C ALA A 250 -14.13 6.46 14.18
N VAL A 251 -13.88 7.74 13.95
CA VAL A 251 -12.90 8.23 12.99
C VAL A 251 -12.15 9.41 13.55
N LEU A 252 -10.82 9.33 13.52
CA LEU A 252 -9.94 10.44 13.78
C LEU A 252 -9.45 11.01 12.44
N GLU A 253 -9.83 12.24 12.14
CA GLU A 253 -9.36 13.01 10.98
C GLU A 253 -8.26 13.95 11.44
N THR A 254 -7.04 13.75 10.97
CA THR A 254 -5.88 14.57 11.33
C THR A 254 -5.50 15.46 10.16
N LYS A 255 -5.23 16.74 10.44
CA LYS A 255 -4.75 17.70 9.44
C LYS A 255 -3.39 18.21 9.87
N PRO A 256 -2.32 17.89 9.10
CA PRO A 256 -1.00 18.45 9.34
C PRO A 256 -1.03 19.98 9.39
N ARG A 257 -0.13 20.61 10.18
CA ARG A 257 -0.03 22.08 10.27
C ARG A 257 0.23 22.75 8.93
N TYR A 258 0.86 22.02 8.03
CA TYR A 258 1.16 22.44 6.66
C TYR A 258 0.94 21.26 5.72
N PRO A 259 0.62 21.54 4.46
CA PRO A 259 0.55 20.46 3.47
C PRO A 259 1.92 19.80 3.34
N VAL A 260 1.96 18.47 3.35
CA VAL A 260 3.23 17.73 3.22
C VAL A 260 3.44 17.41 1.76
N PHE A 261 4.53 17.94 1.19
CA PHE A 261 4.93 17.74 -0.20
C PHE A 261 5.96 16.62 -0.33
N GLY A 262 6.23 16.22 -1.57
CA GLY A 262 7.26 15.23 -1.87
C GLY A 262 8.63 15.58 -1.27
N GLY A 263 9.31 14.58 -0.76
CA GLY A 263 10.58 14.69 -0.04
C GLY A 263 10.47 15.13 1.42
N TRP A 264 9.30 15.56 1.87
CA TRP A 264 9.14 16.05 3.24
C TRP A 264 8.91 14.91 4.22
N LYS A 265 9.56 15.04 5.40
CA LYS A 265 9.36 14.21 6.57
C LYS A 265 8.29 14.83 7.47
N TYR A 266 7.40 13.99 7.98
CA TYR A 266 6.35 14.42 8.91
C TYR A 266 6.23 13.42 10.07
N PRO A 267 6.91 13.64 11.21
CA PRO A 267 6.72 12.86 12.41
C PRO A 267 5.52 13.39 13.21
N PHE A 268 4.70 12.47 13.69
CA PHE A 268 3.53 12.79 14.50
C PHE A 268 3.11 11.61 15.36
N THR A 269 2.30 11.89 16.36
CA THR A 269 1.72 10.90 17.26
C THR A 269 0.21 11.06 17.32
N ILE A 270 -0.47 9.93 17.30
CA ILE A 270 -1.90 9.84 17.61
C ILE A 270 -2.10 8.87 18.75
N GLY A 271 -3.18 9.07 19.52
CA GLY A 271 -3.58 8.09 20.52
C GLY A 271 -5.07 8.16 20.78
N TRP A 272 -5.60 7.13 21.38
CA TRP A 272 -7.01 6.99 21.74
C TRP A 272 -7.21 5.93 22.80
N ASN A 273 -8.34 5.98 23.46
CA ASN A 273 -8.80 5.00 24.42
C ASN A 273 -9.90 4.12 23.85
N SER A 274 -9.99 2.89 24.32
CA SER A 274 -11.09 1.97 23.96
C SER A 274 -11.40 1.05 25.14
N ASP A 275 -12.67 0.63 25.25
CA ASP A 275 -13.10 -0.29 26.30
C ASP A 275 -12.41 -1.67 26.15
N ALA A 276 -11.82 -2.16 27.24
CA ALA A 276 -11.09 -3.43 27.29
C ALA A 276 -11.96 -4.63 26.87
N LYS A 277 -13.27 -4.60 27.11
CA LYS A 277 -14.20 -5.66 26.68
C LYS A 277 -14.19 -5.93 25.19
N ASN A 278 -13.75 -4.93 24.40
CA ASN A 278 -13.64 -5.06 22.95
C ASN A 278 -12.45 -5.92 22.51
N PHE A 279 -11.44 -6.06 23.37
CA PHE A 279 -10.15 -6.69 23.04
C PHE A 279 -9.81 -7.88 23.93
N LEU A 280 -10.30 -7.88 25.19
CA LEU A 280 -10.04 -8.92 26.16
C LEU A 280 -11.19 -9.94 26.26
N ARG A 281 -10.83 -11.22 26.32
CA ARG A 281 -11.76 -12.32 26.57
C ARG A 281 -11.23 -13.14 27.75
N LYS A 282 -12.05 -13.31 28.78
CA LYS A 282 -11.73 -14.20 29.91
C LYS A 282 -12.03 -15.65 29.54
N LEU A 283 -11.09 -16.53 29.83
CA LEU A 283 -11.23 -17.98 29.71
C LEU A 283 -11.73 -18.59 31.01
N SER A 284 -12.26 -19.82 30.94
CA SER A 284 -12.76 -20.59 32.11
C SER A 284 -11.71 -20.85 33.18
N GLY A 285 -10.42 -20.88 32.81
CA GLY A 285 -9.29 -21.09 33.72
C GLY A 285 -8.74 -19.83 34.40
N GLY A 286 -9.40 -18.68 34.26
CA GLY A 286 -8.91 -17.39 34.83
C GLY A 286 -7.91 -16.65 33.96
N SER A 287 -7.42 -17.24 32.90
CA SER A 287 -6.56 -16.60 31.90
C SER A 287 -7.35 -15.66 30.98
N TYR A 288 -6.64 -14.79 30.27
CA TYR A 288 -7.23 -13.85 29.34
C TYR A 288 -6.61 -13.99 27.95
N ILE A 289 -7.40 -13.78 26.92
CA ILE A 289 -6.92 -13.62 25.54
C ILE A 289 -7.07 -12.16 25.14
N LEU A 290 -5.96 -11.56 24.73
CA LEU A 290 -5.93 -10.22 24.12
C LEU A 290 -5.97 -10.39 22.60
N ASN A 291 -6.95 -9.73 21.95
CA ASN A 291 -7.07 -9.70 20.49
C ASN A 291 -7.06 -8.25 20.02
N VAL A 292 -5.88 -7.75 19.67
CA VAL A 292 -5.67 -6.40 19.13
C VAL A 292 -5.12 -6.48 17.71
N PRO A 293 -5.51 -5.56 16.81
CA PRO A 293 -4.90 -5.49 15.48
C PRO A 293 -3.42 -5.11 15.59
N PHE A 294 -2.56 -5.82 14.86
CA PHE A 294 -1.14 -5.48 14.75
C PHE A 294 -0.93 -4.11 14.11
N LEU A 295 -1.71 -3.80 13.07
CA LEU A 295 -1.64 -2.57 12.30
C LEU A 295 -3.06 -2.15 11.85
N GLU A 296 -3.43 -0.92 12.13
CA GLU A 296 -4.66 -0.29 11.62
C GLU A 296 -4.31 0.79 10.59
N GLY A 297 -3.55 1.80 10.99
CA GLY A 297 -3.04 2.86 10.14
C GLY A 297 -4.08 3.76 9.49
N PRO A 298 -3.66 4.80 8.79
CA PRO A 298 -4.57 5.68 8.09
C PRO A 298 -5.17 4.99 6.86
N LYS A 299 -6.46 5.24 6.63
CA LYS A 299 -7.16 4.76 5.44
C LYS A 299 -6.84 5.69 4.26
N GLN A 300 -6.06 5.17 3.33
CA GLN A 300 -5.77 5.81 2.05
C GLN A 300 -6.19 4.88 0.91
N ALA A 301 -6.80 5.44 -0.14
CA ALA A 301 -7.27 4.64 -1.27
C ALA A 301 -6.12 3.91 -1.97
N GLU A 302 -4.95 4.54 -2.00
CA GLU A 302 -3.71 4.04 -2.60
C GLU A 302 -2.93 3.08 -1.69
N GLY A 303 -3.37 2.95 -0.43
CA GLY A 303 -2.63 2.26 0.60
C GLY A 303 -1.49 3.10 1.17
N VAL A 304 -0.88 2.58 2.21
CA VAL A 304 0.28 3.17 2.89
C VAL A 304 1.36 2.11 2.98
N GLU A 305 2.57 2.47 2.61
CA GLU A 305 3.73 1.61 2.77
C GLU A 305 4.32 1.76 4.17
N TYR A 306 4.59 0.63 4.82
CA TYR A 306 5.30 0.58 6.09
C TYR A 306 6.62 -0.14 5.90
N GLU A 307 7.72 0.49 6.32
CA GLU A 307 9.06 -0.12 6.26
C GLU A 307 9.35 -0.90 7.54
N GLN A 308 9.13 -0.26 8.67
CA GLN A 308 9.30 -0.87 9.98
C GLN A 308 8.07 -0.62 10.85
N THR A 309 7.59 -1.67 11.53
CA THR A 309 6.47 -1.55 12.48
C THR A 309 6.84 -2.33 13.73
N GLN A 310 6.76 -1.65 14.87
CA GLN A 310 6.97 -2.24 16.19
C GLN A 310 5.69 -2.13 17.01
N LEU A 311 5.20 -3.26 17.50
CA LEU A 311 4.10 -3.32 18.45
C LEU A 311 4.66 -3.67 19.83
N ARG A 312 4.31 -2.85 20.84
CA ARG A 312 4.53 -3.14 22.25
C ARG A 312 3.20 -3.31 22.95
N VAL A 313 3.05 -4.38 23.69
CA VAL A 313 1.90 -4.62 24.55
C VAL A 313 2.36 -4.44 25.99
N ILE A 314 1.75 -3.49 26.67
CA ILE A 314 2.06 -3.13 28.07
C ILE A 314 0.95 -3.75 28.92
N LEU A 315 1.33 -4.77 29.68
CA LEU A 315 0.42 -5.49 30.55
C LEU A 315 0.32 -4.82 31.93
N PRO A 316 -0.77 -5.01 32.66
CA PRO A 316 -0.89 -4.57 34.04
C PRO A 316 0.18 -5.21 34.93
N GLU A 317 0.52 -4.53 36.03
CA GLU A 317 1.42 -5.09 37.04
C GLU A 317 0.88 -6.45 37.59
N GLY A 318 1.75 -7.43 37.71
CA GLY A 318 1.40 -8.77 38.16
C GLY A 318 0.76 -9.68 37.10
N ALA A 319 0.75 -9.28 35.84
CA ALA A 319 0.36 -10.18 34.75
C ALA A 319 1.50 -11.17 34.44
N GLU A 320 1.17 -12.48 34.36
CA GLU A 320 2.07 -13.59 34.02
C GLU A 320 1.74 -14.18 32.63
#